data_fec66359fd42483ce7f6a4f944cf1223
#
_entry.id   fec66359fd42483ce7f6a4f944cf1223
#
_cell.length_a   1.000
_cell.length_b   1.000
_cell.length_c   1.000
_cell.angle_alpha   90.00
_cell.angle_beta   90.00
_cell.angle_gamma   90.00
#
_symmetry.space_group_name_H-M   'P 1'
#
loop_
_entity.id
_entity.type
_entity.pdbx_description
1 polymer ?
#
loop_
_entity_poly.entity_id
_entity_poly.type
_entity_poly.pdbx_seq_one_letter_code
_entity_poly.pdbx_strand_id
1 'polypeptide(L)'
;MSTPPGRPEEGGFAPGATTHGAKAWLASAALRLSLPAAWSRALWPWAAVLAALLLLLSNTAASMVAIWARSETYTHAFVVPPIALWLVWRRRAELATMLPRPSPWVLAAMALAALAWFVGDLVVANALSQLAFTALLVLTVPALLGWAVTRALLFPLLFLFFMVPIGESLTPMLMQATADFTVLALRASGVPVYREGLQFVIPSGNWSVVEACSGIRYLMASFMVGSLFAYLNYRSSLRRAVFIAVSLLLPVLANWLRAYMIVMLGHLSDNRIATGVDHVLYGWVFFGVVIMAMFMIGARWAEPDHEPPAPGAGRGAGVSGGPAAWPVALVAILLIALPTLAQRQLVMPVSAQQPDLALPGTLDDGWQATDRPLTTWQPRFGDASAQARQSYRRGDARVGVFIAYYRDQNETRKLVSSTHVLVDSTDFAWNQLAQGEGRVAVDGFGLVPLRTADLLAAQRPGQAERDRLLVWRLYWVGGRLTTSDLVAKLFTAWQRLRGQGDESAMLMVYTAQTESGRAVPVLEAFLRANFRALDALLRAAAHPATESASPTIGNSG
;
A
#
# COMPACT_ATOMS: atom_id res chain seq x y z
N MET A 1 94.05 -14.47 20.55
CA MET A 1 94.05 -13.02 20.83
C MET A 1 93.03 -12.40 19.92
N SER A 2 91.80 -12.26 20.32
CA SER A 2 90.69 -11.79 19.52
C SER A 2 89.97 -10.72 20.37
N THR A 3 89.93 -9.52 19.82
CA THR A 3 89.21 -8.35 20.36
C THR A 3 87.71 -8.49 20.18
N PRO A 4 86.86 -8.06 21.10
CA PRO A 4 85.40 -8.13 20.98
C PRO A 4 84.85 -6.92 20.17
N PRO A 5 83.67 -7.04 19.56
CA PRO A 5 83.06 -5.97 18.78
C PRO A 5 82.29 -4.98 19.66
N GLY A 6 82.28 -3.73 19.19
CA GLY A 6 81.73 -2.56 19.88
C GLY A 6 80.19 -2.56 19.92
N ARG A 7 79.64 -1.83 20.91
CA ARG A 7 78.23 -1.52 21.13
C ARG A 7 77.74 -0.52 20.07
N PRO A 8 76.48 -0.62 19.60
CA PRO A 8 75.86 0.42 18.82
C PRO A 8 75.39 1.60 19.71
N GLU A 9 75.61 2.79 19.20
CA GLU A 9 75.23 4.07 19.83
C GLU A 9 73.70 4.23 19.88
N GLU A 10 73.23 4.75 21.02
CA GLU A 10 71.85 5.18 21.21
C GLU A 10 71.55 6.42 20.38
N GLY A 11 70.73 6.23 19.33
CA GLY A 11 70.17 7.34 18.54
C GLY A 11 69.05 8.03 19.33
N GLY A 12 69.28 9.26 19.73
CA GLY A 12 68.32 10.12 20.42
C GLY A 12 67.07 10.38 19.59
N PHE A 13 65.91 10.06 20.15
CA PHE A 13 64.58 10.43 19.63
C PHE A 13 64.38 11.95 19.79
N ALA A 14 64.33 12.69 18.69
CA ALA A 14 63.91 14.08 18.70
C ALA A 14 62.38 14.18 18.81
N PRO A 15 61.79 14.83 19.83
CA PRO A 15 60.36 15.04 19.96
C PRO A 15 59.94 16.29 19.18
N GLY A 16 59.56 16.14 17.93
CA GLY A 16 59.12 17.31 17.14
C GLY A 16 58.32 17.06 15.88
N ALA A 17 58.23 15.82 15.37
CA ALA A 17 57.70 15.56 14.02
C ALA A 17 56.21 15.17 13.93
N THR A 18 55.50 14.98 15.04
CA THR A 18 54.12 14.40 14.99
C THR A 18 52.98 15.42 15.01
N THR A 19 53.23 16.68 15.42
CA THR A 19 52.17 17.69 15.53
C THR A 19 51.86 18.44 14.23
N HIS A 20 52.84 18.54 13.31
CA HIS A 20 52.61 19.19 12.01
C HIS A 20 51.83 18.32 11.03
N GLY A 21 52.02 16.99 11.05
CA GLY A 21 51.29 16.05 10.20
C GLY A 21 49.81 15.97 10.54
N ALA A 22 49.48 15.93 11.83
CA ALA A 22 48.10 15.88 12.30
C ALA A 22 47.33 17.19 12.00
N LYS A 23 47.98 18.36 12.19
CA LYS A 23 47.40 19.67 11.84
C LYS A 23 47.23 19.84 10.34
N ALA A 24 48.18 19.39 9.53
CA ALA A 24 48.06 19.39 8.07
C ALA A 24 46.98 18.41 7.58
N TRP A 25 46.85 17.26 8.21
CA TRP A 25 45.77 16.28 7.89
C TRP A 25 44.41 16.83 8.30
N LEU A 26 44.26 17.42 9.48
CA LEU A 26 43.00 18.05 9.95
C LEU A 26 42.65 19.28 9.10
N ALA A 27 43.66 20.10 8.71
CA ALA A 27 43.45 21.23 7.80
C ALA A 27 43.06 20.76 6.39
N SER A 28 43.65 19.70 5.86
CA SER A 28 43.28 19.11 4.58
C SER A 28 41.91 18.40 4.64
N ALA A 29 41.53 17.81 5.78
CA ALA A 29 40.21 17.27 6.00
C ALA A 29 39.15 18.38 6.14
N ALA A 30 39.48 19.48 6.82
CA ALA A 30 38.60 20.66 6.93
C ALA A 30 38.41 21.39 5.60
N LEU A 31 39.47 21.48 4.77
CA LEU A 31 39.35 22.01 3.42
C LEU A 31 38.51 21.13 2.48
N ARG A 32 38.45 19.81 2.74
CA ARG A 32 37.61 18.89 1.96
C ARG A 32 36.12 18.95 2.36
N LEU A 33 35.78 19.59 3.48
CA LEU A 33 34.43 19.78 3.97
C LEU A 33 33.84 21.18 3.68
N SER A 34 34.63 22.12 3.14
CA SER A 34 34.08 23.40 2.73
C SER A 34 33.29 23.26 1.44
N LEU A 35 31.97 23.20 1.58
CA LEU A 35 31.06 23.27 0.43
C LEU A 35 31.28 24.59 -0.33
N PRO A 36 31.35 24.58 -1.68
CA PRO A 36 31.39 25.80 -2.46
C PRO A 36 30.28 26.76 -2.04
N ALA A 37 30.56 28.07 -1.99
CA ALA A 37 29.61 29.10 -1.54
C ALA A 37 28.27 29.08 -2.30
N ALA A 38 28.26 28.58 -3.53
CA ALA A 38 27.04 28.40 -4.31
C ALA A 38 26.14 27.30 -3.70
N TRP A 39 26.72 26.21 -3.21
CA TRP A 39 25.99 25.12 -2.55
C TRP A 39 25.45 25.55 -1.19
N SER A 40 26.20 26.24 -0.37
CA SER A 40 25.69 26.70 0.93
C SER A 40 24.49 27.63 0.76
N ARG A 41 24.45 28.48 -0.25
CA ARG A 41 23.29 29.35 -0.57
C ARG A 41 22.08 28.59 -1.10
N ALA A 42 22.26 27.45 -1.75
CA ALA A 42 21.17 26.65 -2.28
C ALA A 42 20.64 25.60 -1.28
N LEU A 43 21.50 25.04 -0.42
CA LEU A 43 21.13 23.98 0.52
C LEU A 43 20.21 24.46 1.64
N TRP A 44 20.37 25.69 2.15
CA TRP A 44 19.49 26.19 3.21
C TRP A 44 18.03 26.36 2.76
N PRO A 45 17.74 27.01 1.61
CA PRO A 45 16.36 27.04 1.08
C PRO A 45 15.82 25.65 0.79
N TRP A 46 16.64 24.74 0.24
CA TRP A 46 16.23 23.37 -0.02
C TRP A 46 15.91 22.61 1.28
N ALA A 47 16.75 22.73 2.31
CA ALA A 47 16.51 22.12 3.61
C ALA A 47 15.23 22.67 4.28
N ALA A 48 14.95 23.96 4.13
CA ALA A 48 13.71 24.57 4.63
C ALA A 48 12.46 24.00 3.94
N VAL A 49 12.49 23.80 2.61
CA VAL A 49 11.38 23.16 1.88
C VAL A 49 11.23 21.70 2.28
N LEU A 50 12.32 20.96 2.43
CA LEU A 50 12.32 19.58 2.88
C LEU A 50 11.73 19.44 4.29
N ALA A 51 12.17 20.30 5.22
CA ALA A 51 11.63 20.33 6.58
C ALA A 51 10.13 20.67 6.59
N ALA A 52 9.72 21.69 5.81
CA ALA A 52 8.31 22.06 5.68
C ALA A 52 7.47 20.88 5.11
N LEU A 53 7.97 20.21 4.07
CA LEU A 53 7.31 19.03 3.49
C LEU A 53 7.12 17.92 4.54
N LEU A 54 8.19 17.57 5.27
CA LEU A 54 8.15 16.50 6.27
C LEU A 54 7.26 16.86 7.47
N LEU A 55 7.22 18.12 7.89
CA LEU A 55 6.37 18.59 8.98
C LEU A 55 4.90 18.70 8.58
N LEU A 56 4.62 19.30 7.42
CA LEU A 56 3.25 19.50 6.96
C LEU A 56 2.57 18.19 6.57
N LEU A 57 3.30 17.27 5.94
CA LEU A 57 2.82 15.97 5.48
C LEU A 57 3.28 14.81 6.38
N SER A 58 3.55 15.10 7.68
CA SER A 58 4.07 14.12 8.64
C SER A 58 3.15 12.90 8.80
N ASN A 59 1.82 13.08 8.74
CA ASN A 59 0.88 11.97 8.80
C ASN A 59 1.07 10.99 7.64
N THR A 60 1.23 11.51 6.41
CA THR A 60 1.49 10.67 5.23
C THR A 60 2.83 9.93 5.36
N ALA A 61 3.88 10.61 5.82
CA ALA A 61 5.18 9.98 6.06
C ALA A 61 5.09 8.90 7.16
N ALA A 62 4.40 9.18 8.26
CA ALA A 62 4.21 8.24 9.36
C ALA A 62 3.41 7.00 8.93
N SER A 63 2.38 7.19 8.09
CA SER A 63 1.60 6.08 7.56
C SER A 63 2.41 5.16 6.66
N MET A 64 3.29 5.73 5.82
CA MET A 64 4.23 4.92 5.01
C MET A 64 5.11 4.06 5.91
N VAL A 65 5.73 4.65 6.94
CA VAL A 65 6.58 3.94 7.91
C VAL A 65 5.78 2.86 8.64
N ALA A 66 4.55 3.15 9.06
CA ALA A 66 3.67 2.18 9.70
C ALA A 66 3.33 0.98 8.78
N ILE A 67 3.13 1.22 7.47
CA ILE A 67 2.92 0.15 6.49
C ILE A 67 4.21 -0.69 6.34
N TRP A 68 5.38 -0.07 6.25
CA TRP A 68 6.66 -0.79 6.15
C TRP A 68 6.92 -1.68 7.37
N ALA A 69 6.52 -1.22 8.57
CA ALA A 69 6.72 -1.96 9.81
C ALA A 69 5.77 -3.16 9.97
N ARG A 70 4.51 -3.05 9.49
CA ARG A 70 3.51 -4.11 9.67
C ARG A 70 3.39 -5.09 8.50
N SER A 71 3.83 -4.69 7.29
CA SER A 71 3.67 -5.47 6.07
C SER A 71 5.00 -6.06 5.63
N GLU A 72 5.10 -7.38 5.65
CA GLU A 72 6.28 -8.09 5.16
C GLU A 72 6.57 -7.81 3.67
N THR A 73 5.57 -7.42 2.89
CA THR A 73 5.72 -7.06 1.49
C THR A 73 6.53 -5.78 1.31
N TYR A 74 6.39 -4.82 2.24
CA TYR A 74 7.00 -3.49 2.11
C TYR A 74 8.17 -3.23 3.06
N THR A 75 8.62 -4.22 3.83
CA THR A 75 9.78 -4.09 4.73
C THR A 75 11.05 -3.61 3.99
N HIS A 76 11.21 -3.95 2.71
CA HIS A 76 12.31 -3.48 1.87
C HIS A 76 12.37 -1.95 1.74
N ALA A 77 11.26 -1.24 1.94
CA ALA A 77 11.21 0.22 1.85
C ALA A 77 12.09 0.93 2.90
N PHE A 78 12.37 0.29 4.06
CA PHE A 78 13.28 0.85 5.06
C PHE A 78 14.70 1.06 4.55
N VAL A 79 15.18 0.25 3.62
CA VAL A 79 16.54 0.37 3.07
C VAL A 79 16.62 1.35 1.90
N VAL A 80 15.48 1.77 1.32
CA VAL A 80 15.46 2.67 0.16
C VAL A 80 16.05 4.04 0.46
N PRO A 81 15.64 4.79 1.52
CA PRO A 81 16.23 6.09 1.83
C PRO A 81 17.75 6.02 2.11
N PRO A 82 18.27 5.11 2.96
CA PRO A 82 19.70 5.02 3.18
C PRO A 82 20.49 4.64 1.91
N ILE A 83 19.97 3.78 1.05
CA ILE A 83 20.61 3.46 -0.23
C ILE A 83 20.61 4.68 -1.16
N ALA A 84 19.50 5.42 -1.27
CA ALA A 84 19.42 6.63 -2.06
C ALA A 84 20.45 7.68 -1.57
N LEU A 85 20.55 7.88 -0.26
CA LEU A 85 21.55 8.78 0.34
C LEU A 85 22.99 8.32 0.06
N TRP A 86 23.26 7.02 0.13
CA TRP A 86 24.56 6.46 -0.22
C TRP A 86 24.90 6.69 -1.70
N LEU A 87 23.94 6.54 -2.60
CA LEU A 87 24.11 6.80 -4.03
C LEU A 87 24.39 8.29 -4.29
N VAL A 88 23.72 9.20 -3.59
CA VAL A 88 24.00 10.64 -3.64
C VAL A 88 25.41 10.92 -3.12
N TRP A 89 25.78 10.35 -1.98
CA TRP A 89 27.12 10.51 -1.40
C TRP A 89 28.23 9.98 -2.31
N ARG A 90 27.99 8.86 -3.01
CA ARG A 90 28.94 8.31 -3.99
C ARG A 90 29.24 9.30 -5.11
N ARG A 91 28.29 10.17 -5.48
CA ARG A 91 28.44 11.20 -6.51
C ARG A 91 28.89 12.57 -5.97
N ARG A 92 29.26 12.68 -4.72
CA ARG A 92 29.61 13.98 -4.10
C ARG A 92 30.70 14.77 -4.81
N ALA A 93 31.69 14.08 -5.38
CA ALA A 93 32.79 14.74 -6.12
C ALA A 93 32.29 15.37 -7.43
N GLU A 94 31.41 14.68 -8.16
CA GLU A 94 30.75 15.19 -9.36
C GLU A 94 29.84 16.39 -9.03
N LEU A 95 29.01 16.23 -7.96
CA LEU A 95 28.12 17.28 -7.50
C LEU A 95 28.85 18.56 -7.08
N ALA A 96 30.02 18.44 -6.43
CA ALA A 96 30.80 19.59 -6.00
C ALA A 96 31.26 20.47 -7.16
N THR A 97 31.38 19.92 -8.38
CA THR A 97 31.75 20.70 -9.60
C THR A 97 30.56 21.38 -10.25
N MET A 98 29.32 21.06 -9.84
CA MET A 98 28.08 21.59 -10.41
C MET A 98 27.66 22.88 -9.71
N LEU A 99 27.05 23.80 -10.44
CA LEU A 99 26.43 25.00 -9.91
C LEU A 99 24.92 24.79 -9.75
N PRO A 100 24.39 24.79 -8.52
CA PRO A 100 22.94 24.73 -8.30
C PRO A 100 22.26 25.96 -8.94
N ARG A 101 21.25 25.73 -9.77
CA ARG A 101 20.42 26.76 -10.41
C ARG A 101 18.97 26.43 -10.27
N PRO A 102 18.20 27.12 -9.43
CA PRO A 102 16.77 26.89 -9.27
C PRO A 102 16.02 26.91 -10.61
N SER A 103 15.04 26.02 -10.77
CA SER A 103 14.21 25.90 -11.96
C SER A 103 12.75 26.19 -11.61
N PRO A 104 12.28 27.45 -11.64
CA PRO A 104 10.95 27.84 -11.16
C PRO A 104 9.79 27.16 -11.90
N TRP A 105 9.96 26.78 -13.17
CA TRP A 105 8.93 26.07 -13.93
C TRP A 105 8.53 24.71 -13.29
N VAL A 106 9.42 24.10 -12.48
CA VAL A 106 9.14 22.86 -11.74
C VAL A 106 8.06 23.08 -10.67
N LEU A 107 7.83 24.32 -10.22
CA LEU A 107 6.77 24.66 -9.30
C LEU A 107 5.39 24.28 -9.85
N ALA A 108 5.19 24.29 -11.16
CA ALA A 108 3.95 23.80 -11.77
C ALA A 108 3.75 22.29 -11.54
N ALA A 109 4.84 21.51 -11.67
CA ALA A 109 4.79 20.07 -11.36
C ALA A 109 4.60 19.83 -9.85
N MET A 110 5.20 20.67 -8.99
CA MET A 110 4.96 20.61 -7.54
C MET A 110 3.51 20.95 -7.19
N ALA A 111 2.91 21.95 -7.83
CA ALA A 111 1.49 22.30 -7.64
C ALA A 111 0.58 21.12 -8.02
N LEU A 112 0.86 20.45 -9.15
CA LEU A 112 0.12 19.26 -9.57
C LEU A 112 0.29 18.11 -8.57
N ALA A 113 1.50 17.86 -8.09
CA ALA A 113 1.76 16.84 -7.09
C ALA A 113 1.09 17.16 -5.73
N ALA A 114 1.09 18.44 -5.30
CA ALA A 114 0.40 18.88 -4.11
C ALA A 114 -1.13 18.74 -4.23
N LEU A 115 -1.68 19.04 -5.41
CA LEU A 115 -3.08 18.80 -5.72
C LEU A 115 -3.40 17.29 -5.72
N ALA A 116 -2.54 16.46 -6.32
CA ALA A 116 -2.71 15.00 -6.29
C ALA A 116 -2.67 14.45 -4.87
N TRP A 117 -1.78 14.98 -4.01
CA TRP A 117 -1.76 14.65 -2.59
C TRP A 117 -3.09 15.02 -1.91
N PHE A 118 -3.57 16.24 -2.13
CA PHE A 118 -4.83 16.73 -1.55
C PHE A 118 -6.03 15.86 -1.98
N VAL A 119 -6.13 15.56 -3.27
CA VAL A 119 -7.18 14.67 -3.79
C VAL A 119 -7.06 13.27 -3.21
N GLY A 120 -5.84 12.73 -3.16
CA GLY A 120 -5.57 11.41 -2.58
C GLY A 120 -6.00 11.30 -1.12
N ASP A 121 -5.72 12.32 -0.33
CA ASP A 121 -6.12 12.41 1.07
C ASP A 121 -7.65 12.56 1.22
N LEU A 122 -8.24 13.41 0.39
CA LEU A 122 -9.69 13.65 0.38
C LEU A 122 -10.51 12.39 0.08
N VAL A 123 -10.05 11.56 -0.86
CA VAL A 123 -10.69 10.28 -1.23
C VAL A 123 -10.17 9.08 -0.40
N VAL A 124 -9.33 9.33 0.60
CA VAL A 124 -8.66 8.32 1.44
C VAL A 124 -7.95 7.24 0.57
N ALA A 125 -7.26 7.71 -0.48
CA ALA A 125 -6.47 6.86 -1.37
C ALA A 125 -4.99 6.93 -1.01
N ASN A 126 -4.56 6.14 -0.02
CA ASN A 126 -3.20 6.15 0.54
C ASN A 126 -2.11 6.07 -0.56
N ALA A 127 -2.29 5.19 -1.53
CA ALA A 127 -1.30 5.02 -2.61
C ALA A 127 -1.08 6.33 -3.40
N LEU A 128 -2.14 7.09 -3.67
CA LEU A 128 -2.04 8.37 -4.38
C LEU A 128 -1.37 9.44 -3.52
N SER A 129 -1.77 9.58 -2.25
CA SER A 129 -1.18 10.54 -1.32
C SER A 129 0.31 10.27 -1.09
N GLN A 130 0.70 9.01 -0.91
CA GLN A 130 2.08 8.59 -0.67
C GLN A 130 2.94 8.72 -1.93
N LEU A 131 2.38 8.42 -3.11
CA LEU A 131 3.04 8.65 -4.39
C LEU A 131 3.29 10.15 -4.62
N ALA A 132 2.28 10.98 -4.36
CA ALA A 132 2.37 12.43 -4.49
C ALA A 132 3.35 13.04 -3.48
N PHE A 133 3.39 12.56 -2.22
CA PHE A 133 4.38 12.92 -1.23
C PHE A 133 5.81 12.63 -1.72
N THR A 134 6.04 11.43 -2.25
CA THR A 134 7.35 11.04 -2.79
C THR A 134 7.71 11.88 -4.01
N ALA A 135 6.75 12.17 -4.89
CA ALA A 135 6.95 13.06 -6.03
C ALA A 135 7.31 14.48 -5.59
N LEU A 136 6.63 15.04 -4.58
CA LEU A 136 6.97 16.33 -3.99
C LEU A 136 8.41 16.33 -3.45
N LEU A 137 8.79 15.28 -2.70
CA LEU A 137 10.16 15.12 -2.18
C LEU A 137 11.18 15.17 -3.32
N VAL A 138 10.97 14.40 -4.38
CA VAL A 138 11.85 14.34 -5.55
C VAL A 138 11.89 15.68 -6.29
N LEU A 139 10.76 16.35 -6.47
CA LEU A 139 10.64 17.63 -7.18
C LEU A 139 11.30 18.80 -6.45
N THR A 140 11.55 18.70 -5.13
CA THR A 140 12.34 19.73 -4.41
C THR A 140 13.73 19.89 -5.00
N VAL A 141 14.34 18.82 -5.53
CA VAL A 141 15.70 18.84 -6.09
C VAL A 141 15.76 19.66 -7.37
N PRO A 142 14.99 19.38 -8.45
CA PRO A 142 15.04 20.24 -9.64
C PRO A 142 14.53 21.65 -9.39
N ALA A 143 13.57 21.85 -8.48
CA ALA A 143 13.05 23.16 -8.16
C ALA A 143 14.12 24.09 -7.58
N LEU A 144 14.96 23.61 -6.66
CA LEU A 144 15.89 24.41 -5.87
C LEU A 144 17.36 24.19 -6.23
N LEU A 145 17.75 22.97 -6.60
CA LEU A 145 19.13 22.64 -7.00
C LEU A 145 19.31 22.62 -8.51
N GLY A 146 18.22 22.50 -9.27
CA GLY A 146 18.18 22.64 -10.71
C GLY A 146 18.40 21.35 -11.49
N TRP A 147 18.20 21.47 -12.80
CA TRP A 147 18.11 20.30 -13.68
C TRP A 147 19.44 19.57 -13.90
N ALA A 148 20.57 20.27 -13.83
CA ALA A 148 21.90 19.65 -13.94
C ALA A 148 22.14 18.67 -12.77
N VAL A 149 21.86 19.10 -11.54
CA VAL A 149 21.96 18.28 -10.33
C VAL A 149 20.95 17.12 -10.39
N THR A 150 19.72 17.38 -10.83
CA THR A 150 18.69 16.35 -10.98
C THR A 150 19.09 15.26 -11.95
N ARG A 151 19.67 15.61 -13.11
CA ARG A 151 20.16 14.61 -14.08
C ARG A 151 21.25 13.72 -13.49
N ALA A 152 22.18 14.31 -12.75
CA ALA A 152 23.21 13.56 -12.06
C ALA A 152 22.65 12.63 -10.99
N LEU A 153 21.56 13.02 -10.33
CA LEU A 153 20.87 12.26 -9.28
C LEU A 153 19.60 11.54 -9.76
N LEU A 154 19.39 11.42 -11.08
CA LEU A 154 18.13 10.90 -11.60
C LEU A 154 17.79 9.53 -11.04
N PHE A 155 18.73 8.60 -11.01
CA PHE A 155 18.48 7.25 -10.49
C PHE A 155 18.23 7.25 -8.97
N PRO A 156 19.08 7.85 -8.10
CA PRO A 156 18.78 7.97 -6.67
C PRO A 156 17.42 8.58 -6.37
N LEU A 157 16.98 9.58 -7.13
CA LEU A 157 15.69 10.24 -6.97
C LEU A 157 14.54 9.33 -7.40
N LEU A 158 14.66 8.65 -8.54
CA LEU A 158 13.65 7.67 -8.98
C LEU A 158 13.63 6.44 -8.07
N PHE A 159 14.75 6.06 -7.48
CA PHE A 159 14.84 4.95 -6.55
C PHE A 159 14.00 5.17 -5.29
N LEU A 160 13.78 6.43 -4.87
CA LEU A 160 12.90 6.76 -3.75
C LEU A 160 11.45 6.29 -3.96
N PHE A 161 10.99 6.10 -5.19
CA PHE A 161 9.63 5.59 -5.43
C PHE A 161 9.43 4.15 -4.98
N PHE A 162 10.52 3.37 -4.78
CA PHE A 162 10.42 2.04 -4.16
C PHE A 162 10.02 2.05 -2.68
N MET A 163 10.03 3.21 -2.02
CA MET A 163 9.50 3.33 -0.65
C MET A 163 7.97 3.46 -0.61
N VAL A 164 7.31 3.72 -1.75
CA VAL A 164 5.85 3.87 -1.82
C VAL A 164 5.20 2.48 -1.80
N PRO A 165 4.32 2.19 -0.83
CA PRO A 165 3.64 0.91 -0.74
C PRO A 165 2.51 0.81 -1.78
N ILE A 166 2.89 0.49 -3.01
CA ILE A 166 2.00 0.23 -4.14
C ILE A 166 2.15 -1.23 -4.58
N GLY A 167 1.10 -1.78 -5.18
CA GLY A 167 1.14 -3.14 -5.72
C GLY A 167 0.13 -4.11 -5.09
N GLU A 168 -0.51 -3.78 -3.96
CA GLU A 168 -1.55 -4.62 -3.36
C GLU A 168 -2.67 -4.95 -4.34
N SER A 169 -2.98 -4.04 -5.26
CA SER A 169 -3.97 -4.26 -6.32
C SER A 169 -3.61 -5.39 -7.30
N LEU A 170 -2.33 -5.77 -7.37
CA LEU A 170 -1.86 -6.89 -8.19
C LEU A 170 -2.05 -8.24 -7.49
N THR A 171 -2.22 -8.26 -6.18
CA THR A 171 -2.30 -9.50 -5.39
C THR A 171 -3.38 -10.46 -5.89
N PRO A 172 -4.64 -10.05 -6.15
CA PRO A 172 -5.67 -10.96 -6.64
C PRO A 172 -5.31 -11.58 -8.00
N MET A 173 -4.75 -10.78 -8.92
CA MET A 173 -4.32 -11.24 -10.23
C MET A 173 -3.15 -12.25 -10.12
N LEU A 174 -2.18 -11.98 -9.26
CA LEU A 174 -1.05 -12.87 -9.03
C LEU A 174 -1.47 -14.18 -8.35
N MET A 175 -2.41 -14.13 -7.40
CA MET A 175 -2.99 -15.32 -6.78
C MET A 175 -3.71 -16.19 -7.82
N GLN A 176 -4.54 -15.57 -8.67
CA GLN A 176 -5.25 -16.26 -9.73
C GLN A 176 -4.29 -16.91 -10.73
N ALA A 177 -3.27 -16.18 -11.20
CA ALA A 177 -2.26 -16.70 -12.11
C ALA A 177 -1.44 -17.85 -11.47
N THR A 178 -1.16 -17.77 -10.16
CA THR A 178 -0.49 -18.85 -9.41
C THR A 178 -1.37 -20.09 -9.33
N ALA A 179 -2.68 -19.94 -9.08
CA ALA A 179 -3.62 -21.06 -9.07
C ALA A 179 -3.76 -21.69 -10.47
N ASP A 180 -3.87 -20.86 -11.52
CA ASP A 180 -3.96 -21.32 -12.91
C ASP A 180 -2.75 -22.17 -13.31
N PHE A 181 -1.54 -21.66 -13.05
CA PHE A 181 -0.30 -22.37 -13.35
C PHE A 181 -0.17 -23.67 -12.55
N THR A 182 -0.45 -23.61 -11.22
CA THR A 182 -0.33 -24.78 -10.34
C THR A 182 -1.26 -25.91 -10.80
N VAL A 183 -2.52 -25.60 -11.10
CA VAL A 183 -3.50 -26.59 -11.60
C VAL A 183 -3.07 -27.14 -12.97
N LEU A 184 -2.59 -26.28 -13.88
CA LEU A 184 -2.09 -26.72 -15.18
C LEU A 184 -0.91 -27.68 -15.04
N ALA A 185 0.07 -27.33 -14.19
CA ALA A 185 1.26 -28.12 -13.95
C ALA A 185 0.93 -29.47 -13.29
N LEU A 186 0.02 -29.50 -12.31
CA LEU A 186 -0.44 -30.74 -11.67
C LEU A 186 -1.14 -31.66 -12.67
N ARG A 187 -2.03 -31.15 -13.51
CA ARG A 187 -2.69 -31.93 -14.56
C ARG A 187 -1.68 -32.47 -15.57
N ALA A 188 -0.69 -31.67 -15.97
CA ALA A 188 0.39 -32.11 -16.86
C ALA A 188 1.26 -33.22 -16.24
N SER A 189 1.34 -33.26 -14.90
CA SER A 189 2.04 -34.32 -14.15
C SER A 189 1.14 -35.53 -13.85
N GLY A 190 -0.09 -35.61 -14.42
CA GLY A 190 -1.01 -36.73 -14.26
C GLY A 190 -1.83 -36.72 -12.96
N VAL A 191 -1.78 -35.68 -12.15
CA VAL A 191 -2.56 -35.56 -10.92
C VAL A 191 -3.96 -35.02 -11.25
N PRO A 192 -5.06 -35.74 -10.94
CA PRO A 192 -6.40 -35.23 -11.14
C PRO A 192 -6.67 -34.07 -10.19
N VAL A 193 -7.14 -32.93 -10.72
CA VAL A 193 -7.40 -31.71 -9.96
C VAL A 193 -8.82 -31.21 -10.24
N TYR A 194 -9.59 -31.05 -9.19
CA TYR A 194 -10.84 -30.30 -9.20
C TYR A 194 -10.61 -28.92 -8.59
N ARG A 195 -11.05 -27.85 -9.26
CA ARG A 195 -10.78 -26.47 -8.85
C ARG A 195 -12.06 -25.67 -8.66
N GLU A 196 -12.12 -24.91 -7.57
CA GLU A 196 -13.15 -23.91 -7.25
C GLU A 196 -12.45 -22.58 -6.87
N GLY A 197 -12.37 -21.64 -7.80
CA GLY A 197 -11.70 -20.34 -7.56
C GLY A 197 -10.22 -20.47 -7.25
N LEU A 198 -9.80 -20.06 -6.04
CA LEU A 198 -8.41 -20.17 -5.55
C LEU A 198 -8.16 -21.48 -4.80
N GLN A 199 -9.19 -22.27 -4.59
CA GLN A 199 -9.06 -23.58 -3.94
C GLN A 199 -9.08 -24.68 -5.00
N PHE A 200 -8.35 -25.76 -4.71
CA PHE A 200 -8.36 -26.95 -5.53
C PHE A 200 -8.17 -28.21 -4.68
N VAL A 201 -8.77 -29.29 -5.15
CA VAL A 201 -8.79 -30.60 -4.50
C VAL A 201 -8.01 -31.58 -5.36
N ILE A 202 -7.09 -32.29 -4.75
CA ILE A 202 -6.33 -33.39 -5.34
C ILE A 202 -6.50 -34.63 -4.44
N PRO A 203 -6.14 -35.85 -4.88
CA PRO A 203 -6.34 -37.07 -4.10
C PRO A 203 -5.71 -37.03 -2.70
N SER A 204 -4.64 -36.25 -2.48
CA SER A 204 -3.97 -36.11 -1.18
C SER A 204 -4.57 -35.05 -0.26
N GLY A 205 -5.54 -34.25 -0.72
CA GLY A 205 -6.21 -33.25 0.12
C GLY A 205 -6.62 -31.97 -0.58
N ASN A 206 -7.05 -31.01 0.25
CA ASN A 206 -7.54 -29.70 -0.19
C ASN A 206 -6.42 -28.66 -0.08
N TRP A 207 -6.27 -27.83 -1.10
CA TRP A 207 -5.25 -26.80 -1.19
C TRP A 207 -5.88 -25.45 -1.53
N SER A 208 -5.28 -24.36 -1.04
CA SER A 208 -5.71 -22.99 -1.33
C SER A 208 -4.53 -22.08 -1.63
N VAL A 209 -4.68 -21.21 -2.62
CA VAL A 209 -3.71 -20.15 -2.89
C VAL A 209 -4.08 -18.95 -2.02
N VAL A 210 -3.31 -18.76 -0.95
CA VAL A 210 -3.45 -17.62 -0.02
C VAL A 210 -2.59 -16.44 -0.47
N GLU A 211 -2.81 -15.25 0.11
CA GLU A 211 -2.07 -14.02 -0.23
C GLU A 211 -0.54 -14.22 -0.15
N ALA A 212 -0.05 -14.94 0.84
CA ALA A 212 1.38 -15.27 0.99
C ALA A 212 1.95 -16.05 -0.20
N CYS A 213 1.10 -16.74 -0.97
CA CYS A 213 1.47 -17.48 -2.19
C CYS A 213 1.37 -16.64 -3.47
N SER A 214 0.97 -15.36 -3.39
CA SER A 214 0.92 -14.47 -4.56
C SER A 214 2.29 -14.16 -5.16
N GLY A 215 3.35 -14.23 -4.34
CA GLY A 215 4.72 -13.89 -4.74
C GLY A 215 5.01 -12.39 -4.80
N ILE A 216 4.04 -11.51 -4.48
CA ILE A 216 4.18 -10.05 -4.55
C ILE A 216 5.37 -9.52 -3.74
N ARG A 217 5.64 -10.09 -2.57
CA ARG A 217 6.77 -9.75 -1.70
C ARG A 217 8.11 -9.91 -2.41
N TYR A 218 8.31 -11.05 -3.06
CA TYR A 218 9.54 -11.37 -3.78
C TYR A 218 9.67 -10.56 -5.07
N LEU A 219 8.55 -10.29 -5.74
CA LEU A 219 8.48 -9.44 -6.91
C LEU A 219 8.97 -8.02 -6.60
N MET A 220 8.42 -7.39 -5.54
CA MET A 220 8.77 -6.01 -5.15
C MET A 220 10.23 -5.90 -4.70
N ALA A 221 10.70 -6.83 -3.87
CA ALA A 221 12.08 -6.84 -3.41
C ALA A 221 13.08 -7.09 -4.57
N SER A 222 12.79 -8.04 -5.45
CA SER A 222 13.62 -8.33 -6.63
C SER A 222 13.66 -7.15 -7.60
N PHE A 223 12.54 -6.49 -7.83
CA PHE A 223 12.47 -5.32 -8.70
C PHE A 223 13.33 -4.17 -8.15
N MET A 224 13.24 -3.90 -6.84
CA MET A 224 14.04 -2.87 -6.17
C MET A 224 15.55 -3.18 -6.26
N VAL A 225 15.96 -4.38 -5.82
CA VAL A 225 17.38 -4.75 -5.79
C VAL A 225 17.93 -4.97 -7.20
N GLY A 226 17.12 -5.51 -8.13
CA GLY A 226 17.47 -5.68 -9.53
C GLY A 226 17.69 -4.34 -10.25
N SER A 227 16.85 -3.33 -9.96
CA SER A 227 17.03 -1.98 -10.49
C SER A 227 18.32 -1.34 -9.98
N LEU A 228 18.63 -1.52 -8.69
CA LEU A 228 19.89 -1.06 -8.09
C LEU A 228 21.09 -1.76 -8.72
N PHE A 229 21.04 -3.09 -8.88
CA PHE A 229 22.10 -3.86 -9.51
C PHE A 229 22.33 -3.41 -10.95
N ALA A 230 21.25 -3.26 -11.73
CA ALA A 230 21.34 -2.81 -13.13
C ALA A 230 21.96 -1.41 -13.25
N TYR A 231 21.63 -0.51 -12.32
CA TYR A 231 22.23 0.82 -12.28
C TYR A 231 23.73 0.79 -11.96
N LEU A 232 24.14 -0.06 -11.01
CA LEU A 232 25.53 -0.13 -10.55
C LEU A 232 26.45 -0.87 -11.53
N ASN A 233 25.95 -1.88 -12.25
CA ASN A 233 26.78 -2.79 -13.03
C ASN A 233 26.68 -2.59 -14.55
N TYR A 234 25.63 -1.93 -15.06
CA TYR A 234 25.46 -1.74 -16.50
C TYR A 234 25.44 -0.26 -16.88
N ARG A 235 25.98 0.05 -18.07
CA ARG A 235 25.92 1.38 -18.70
C ARG A 235 24.91 1.42 -19.83
N SER A 236 24.85 0.35 -20.62
CA SER A 236 23.89 0.20 -21.70
C SER A 236 22.45 0.24 -21.18
N SER A 237 21.65 1.16 -21.71
CA SER A 237 20.22 1.27 -21.35
C SER A 237 19.46 0.00 -21.68
N LEU A 238 19.84 -0.71 -22.77
CA LEU A 238 19.22 -1.97 -23.14
C LEU A 238 19.53 -3.06 -22.10
N ARG A 239 20.80 -3.20 -21.67
CA ARG A 239 21.17 -4.18 -20.64
C ARG A 239 20.47 -3.90 -19.31
N ARG A 240 20.36 -2.61 -18.93
CA ARG A 240 19.57 -2.19 -17.75
C ARG A 240 18.11 -2.61 -17.89
N ALA A 241 17.49 -2.29 -19.02
CA ALA A 241 16.08 -2.61 -19.25
C ALA A 241 15.83 -4.11 -19.25
N VAL A 242 16.69 -4.91 -19.90
CA VAL A 242 16.60 -6.38 -19.93
C VAL A 242 16.74 -6.95 -18.51
N PHE A 243 17.75 -6.50 -17.75
CA PHE A 243 17.94 -7.01 -16.38
C PHE A 243 16.79 -6.63 -15.45
N ILE A 244 16.26 -5.42 -15.56
CA ILE A 244 15.07 -4.99 -14.81
C ILE A 244 13.86 -5.84 -15.20
N ALA A 245 13.65 -6.11 -16.49
CA ALA A 245 12.55 -6.98 -16.94
C ALA A 245 12.72 -8.42 -16.38
N VAL A 246 13.93 -8.97 -16.38
CA VAL A 246 14.22 -10.28 -15.75
C VAL A 246 13.94 -10.21 -14.25
N SER A 247 14.32 -9.14 -13.56
CA SER A 247 14.07 -8.97 -12.12
C SER A 247 12.58 -8.89 -11.78
N LEU A 248 11.72 -8.52 -12.73
CA LEU A 248 10.26 -8.54 -12.59
C LEU A 248 9.66 -9.92 -12.92
N LEU A 249 10.09 -10.54 -14.00
CA LEU A 249 9.48 -11.78 -14.52
C LEU A 249 9.94 -13.02 -13.75
N LEU A 250 11.22 -13.09 -13.42
CA LEU A 250 11.82 -14.28 -12.78
C LEU A 250 11.17 -14.62 -11.43
N PRO A 251 10.89 -13.66 -10.50
CA PRO A 251 10.19 -13.98 -9.25
C PRO A 251 8.78 -14.52 -9.46
N VAL A 252 8.06 -14.06 -10.48
CA VAL A 252 6.71 -14.56 -10.80
C VAL A 252 6.79 -16.01 -11.25
N LEU A 253 7.66 -16.32 -12.19
CA LEU A 253 7.88 -17.70 -12.66
C LEU A 253 8.38 -18.63 -11.54
N ALA A 254 9.32 -18.14 -10.73
CA ALA A 254 9.82 -18.86 -9.57
C ALA A 254 8.71 -19.13 -8.54
N ASN A 255 7.82 -18.16 -8.31
CA ASN A 255 6.68 -18.36 -7.41
C ASN A 255 5.69 -19.41 -7.92
N TRP A 256 5.40 -19.41 -9.22
CA TRP A 256 4.56 -20.44 -9.84
C TRP A 256 5.16 -21.83 -9.69
N LEU A 257 6.45 -21.96 -9.97
CA LEU A 257 7.17 -23.22 -9.81
C LEU A 257 7.19 -23.66 -8.34
N ARG A 258 7.45 -22.72 -7.42
CA ARG A 258 7.39 -22.98 -5.97
C ARG A 258 6.04 -23.49 -5.53
N ALA A 259 4.94 -22.85 -5.96
CA ALA A 259 3.59 -23.25 -5.60
C ALA A 259 3.31 -24.70 -6.09
N TYR A 260 3.65 -25.00 -7.33
CA TYR A 260 3.56 -26.36 -7.87
C TYR A 260 4.40 -27.37 -7.07
N MET A 261 5.66 -27.05 -6.77
CA MET A 261 6.55 -27.94 -6.02
C MET A 261 6.02 -28.26 -4.63
N ILE A 262 5.46 -27.26 -3.93
CA ILE A 262 4.88 -27.44 -2.59
C ILE A 262 3.71 -28.41 -2.63
N VAL A 263 2.78 -28.23 -3.57
CA VAL A 263 1.61 -29.11 -3.71
C VAL A 263 2.02 -30.51 -4.14
N MET A 264 2.96 -30.63 -5.08
CA MET A 264 3.48 -31.92 -5.52
C MET A 264 4.21 -32.67 -4.40
N LEU A 265 5.04 -31.95 -3.62
CA LEU A 265 5.73 -32.52 -2.45
C LEU A 265 4.73 -32.99 -1.39
N GLY A 266 3.67 -32.20 -1.15
CA GLY A 266 2.56 -32.61 -0.29
C GLY A 266 1.86 -33.86 -0.79
N HIS A 267 1.58 -33.92 -2.10
CA HIS A 267 0.95 -35.07 -2.73
C HIS A 267 1.79 -36.36 -2.61
N LEU A 268 3.10 -36.27 -2.87
CA LEU A 268 4.01 -37.40 -2.81
C LEU A 268 4.36 -37.86 -1.39
N SER A 269 4.20 -36.98 -0.39
CA SER A 269 4.56 -37.28 1.01
C SER A 269 3.35 -37.54 1.92
N ASP A 270 2.13 -37.69 1.37
CA ASP A 270 0.89 -37.74 2.15
C ASP A 270 0.76 -36.59 3.17
N ASN A 271 1.09 -35.39 2.76
CA ASN A 271 1.09 -34.13 3.56
C ASN A 271 2.08 -34.09 4.74
N ARG A 272 3.01 -35.03 4.86
CA ARG A 272 3.97 -35.06 5.98
C ARG A 272 5.02 -33.95 5.91
N ILE A 273 5.40 -33.50 4.72
CA ILE A 273 6.49 -32.52 4.49
C ILE A 273 5.94 -31.15 4.13
N ALA A 274 4.67 -31.03 3.71
CA ALA A 274 4.10 -29.79 3.17
C ALA A 274 3.48 -28.87 4.23
N THR A 275 3.33 -29.32 5.47
CA THR A 275 2.62 -28.60 6.55
C THR A 275 3.60 -28.24 7.67
N GLY A 276 3.79 -26.93 7.94
CA GLY A 276 4.55 -26.46 9.09
C GLY A 276 5.50 -25.29 8.82
N VAL A 277 6.36 -25.00 9.79
CA VAL A 277 7.38 -23.93 9.78
C VAL A 277 8.35 -24.07 8.59
N ASP A 278 8.58 -25.29 8.15
CA ASP A 278 9.45 -25.62 7.01
C ASP A 278 8.99 -24.95 5.70
N HIS A 279 7.68 -24.75 5.53
CA HIS A 279 7.13 -24.09 4.34
C HIS A 279 7.63 -22.65 4.16
N VAL A 280 7.77 -21.89 5.25
CA VAL A 280 8.28 -20.50 5.23
C VAL A 280 9.79 -20.50 4.98
N LEU A 281 10.53 -21.39 5.65
CA LEU A 281 11.99 -21.50 5.48
C LEU A 281 12.37 -21.92 4.06
N TYR A 282 11.72 -22.96 3.50
CA TYR A 282 11.97 -23.38 2.12
C TYR A 282 11.66 -22.27 1.11
N GLY A 283 10.64 -21.43 1.38
CA GLY A 283 10.34 -20.27 0.55
C GLY A 283 11.49 -19.27 0.51
N TRP A 284 12.05 -18.90 1.65
CA TRP A 284 13.14 -17.94 1.73
C TRP A 284 14.43 -18.44 1.10
N VAL A 285 14.80 -19.70 1.39
CA VAL A 285 15.98 -20.33 0.79
C VAL A 285 15.82 -20.43 -0.73
N PHE A 286 14.67 -20.91 -1.21
CA PHE A 286 14.39 -21.04 -2.64
C PHE A 286 14.54 -19.70 -3.38
N PHE A 287 13.89 -18.64 -2.90
CA PHE A 287 14.02 -17.31 -3.50
C PHE A 287 15.41 -16.72 -3.33
N GLY A 288 16.09 -17.00 -2.22
CA GLY A 288 17.49 -16.61 -2.01
C GLY A 288 18.40 -17.20 -3.08
N VAL A 289 18.24 -18.48 -3.39
CA VAL A 289 18.99 -19.17 -4.46
C VAL A 289 18.67 -18.61 -5.83
N VAL A 290 17.38 -18.39 -6.15
CA VAL A 290 16.95 -17.83 -7.44
C VAL A 290 17.50 -16.43 -7.66
N ILE A 291 17.40 -15.55 -6.66
CA ILE A 291 17.92 -14.18 -6.74
C ILE A 291 19.45 -14.18 -6.81
N MET A 292 20.12 -15.03 -6.03
CA MET A 292 21.57 -15.18 -6.09
C MET A 292 22.03 -15.63 -7.47
N ALA A 293 21.38 -16.64 -8.05
CA ALA A 293 21.69 -17.10 -9.41
C ALA A 293 21.48 -15.99 -10.44
N MET A 294 20.39 -15.23 -10.33
CA MET A 294 20.11 -14.07 -11.20
C MET A 294 21.26 -13.05 -11.14
N PHE A 295 21.73 -12.71 -9.95
CA PHE A 295 22.83 -11.74 -9.79
C PHE A 295 24.18 -12.32 -10.26
N MET A 296 24.47 -13.58 -9.99
CA MET A 296 25.70 -14.22 -10.45
C MET A 296 25.76 -14.29 -11.99
N ILE A 297 24.64 -14.59 -12.64
CA ILE A 297 24.55 -14.58 -14.11
C ILE A 297 24.67 -13.14 -14.62
N GLY A 298 23.95 -12.20 -14.01
CA GLY A 298 23.99 -10.78 -14.37
C GLY A 298 25.39 -10.16 -14.22
N ALA A 299 26.10 -10.54 -13.19
CA ALA A 299 27.47 -10.05 -12.94
C ALA A 299 28.46 -10.39 -14.07
N ARG A 300 28.21 -11.50 -14.81
CA ARG A 300 29.05 -11.88 -15.97
C ARG A 300 28.95 -10.88 -17.13
N TRP A 301 27.88 -10.11 -17.19
CA TRP A 301 27.65 -9.07 -18.19
C TRP A 301 27.89 -7.66 -17.65
N ALA A 302 28.48 -7.54 -16.44
CA ALA A 302 28.83 -6.26 -15.85
C ALA A 302 29.84 -5.52 -16.77
N GLU A 303 29.64 -4.23 -16.93
CA GLU A 303 30.50 -3.37 -17.72
C GLU A 303 31.51 -2.71 -16.79
N PRO A 304 32.83 -2.79 -17.07
CA PRO A 304 33.86 -2.23 -16.20
C PRO A 304 33.66 -0.71 -16.02
N ASP A 305 33.95 -0.22 -14.81
CA ASP A 305 33.98 1.21 -14.54
C ASP A 305 35.12 1.81 -15.37
N HIS A 306 34.78 2.62 -16.38
CA HIS A 306 35.76 3.54 -16.93
C HIS A 306 35.90 4.71 -15.93
N GLU A 307 37.11 5.05 -15.64
CA GLU A 307 37.45 6.27 -14.90
C GLU A 307 36.63 7.46 -15.44
N PRO A 308 35.91 8.21 -14.59
CA PRO A 308 35.18 9.38 -15.08
C PRO A 308 36.16 10.25 -15.89
N PRO A 309 35.76 10.79 -17.04
CA PRO A 309 36.63 11.72 -17.76
C PRO A 309 37.08 12.77 -16.76
N ALA A 310 38.39 13.00 -16.70
CA ALA A 310 39.01 14.00 -15.83
C ALA A 310 38.19 15.29 -15.93
N PRO A 311 37.89 15.96 -14.80
CA PRO A 311 37.05 17.14 -14.81
C PRO A 311 37.61 18.11 -15.84
N GLY A 312 37.00 18.12 -17.02
CA GLY A 312 37.35 19.11 -18.03
C GLY A 312 37.12 20.43 -17.35
N ALA A 313 38.15 21.26 -17.31
CA ALA A 313 38.12 22.63 -16.79
C ALA A 313 36.91 23.33 -17.42
N GLY A 314 35.75 23.20 -16.79
CA GLY A 314 34.53 23.86 -17.18
C GLY A 314 34.83 25.35 -17.12
N ARG A 315 34.96 25.92 -18.30
CA ARG A 315 35.08 27.37 -18.49
C ARG A 315 34.06 28.00 -17.56
N GLY A 316 34.57 28.81 -16.62
CA GLY A 316 33.78 29.66 -15.76
C GLY A 316 32.86 30.53 -16.62
N ALA A 317 31.68 30.01 -16.95
CA ALA A 317 30.62 30.82 -17.48
C ALA A 317 30.24 31.80 -16.39
N GLY A 318 30.46 33.08 -16.66
CA GLY A 318 30.25 34.17 -15.74
C GLY A 318 28.98 34.04 -14.94
N VAL A 319 29.03 34.47 -13.71
CA VAL A 319 27.92 34.51 -12.75
C VAL A 319 26.82 35.42 -13.30
N SER A 320 26.07 34.94 -14.27
CA SER A 320 24.81 35.54 -14.64
C SER A 320 23.82 35.12 -13.60
N GLY A 321 23.22 36.09 -12.89
CA GLY A 321 22.31 35.90 -11.79
C GLY A 321 21.16 35.00 -12.15
N GLY A 322 21.22 33.74 -11.69
CA GLY A 322 20.06 32.84 -11.68
C GLY A 322 19.02 33.32 -10.67
N PRO A 323 17.77 32.87 -10.79
CA PRO A 323 16.73 33.23 -9.84
C PRO A 323 17.18 32.89 -8.41
N ALA A 324 16.88 33.79 -7.47
CA ALA A 324 17.24 33.59 -6.08
C ALA A 324 16.50 32.33 -5.55
N ALA A 325 17.20 31.48 -4.81
CA ALA A 325 16.63 30.21 -4.33
C ALA A 325 15.50 30.41 -3.29
N TRP A 326 15.56 31.48 -2.48
CA TRP A 326 14.57 31.76 -1.44
C TRP A 326 13.16 32.05 -1.97
N PRO A 327 12.94 32.89 -2.99
CA PRO A 327 11.59 33.06 -3.57
C PRO A 327 11.01 31.75 -4.08
N VAL A 328 11.81 30.90 -4.74
CA VAL A 328 11.35 29.58 -5.21
C VAL A 328 10.99 28.68 -4.02
N ALA A 329 11.79 28.70 -2.94
CA ALA A 329 11.52 27.94 -1.73
C ALA A 329 10.23 28.39 -1.04
N LEU A 330 10.00 29.69 -0.93
CA LEU A 330 8.76 30.21 -0.33
C LEU A 330 7.52 29.80 -1.11
N VAL A 331 7.56 29.90 -2.44
CA VAL A 331 6.44 29.43 -3.29
C VAL A 331 6.25 27.92 -3.15
N ALA A 332 7.33 27.14 -3.12
CA ALA A 332 7.24 25.69 -2.92
C ALA A 332 6.59 25.34 -1.56
N ILE A 333 6.97 26.03 -0.48
CA ILE A 333 6.36 25.87 0.85
C ILE A 333 4.87 26.24 0.81
N LEU A 334 4.50 27.34 0.17
CA LEU A 334 3.10 27.74 0.02
C LEU A 334 2.27 26.71 -0.75
N LEU A 335 2.83 26.16 -1.85
CA LEU A 335 2.16 25.11 -2.64
C LEU A 335 1.89 23.84 -1.84
N ILE A 336 2.73 23.51 -0.85
CA ILE A 336 2.53 22.38 0.05
C ILE A 336 1.57 22.77 1.19
N ALA A 337 1.73 23.96 1.76
CA ALA A 337 0.98 24.41 2.92
C ALA A 337 -0.51 24.67 2.62
N LEU A 338 -0.83 25.28 1.46
CA LEU A 338 -2.21 25.61 1.12
C LEU A 338 -3.15 24.40 1.09
N PRO A 339 -2.84 23.31 0.36
CA PRO A 339 -3.67 22.11 0.38
C PRO A 339 -3.76 21.46 1.76
N THR A 340 -2.67 21.48 2.54
CA THR A 340 -2.64 20.91 3.90
C THR A 340 -3.54 21.70 4.85
N LEU A 341 -3.52 23.03 4.77
CA LEU A 341 -4.38 23.89 5.59
C LEU A 341 -5.86 23.75 5.18
N ALA A 342 -6.12 23.70 3.87
CA ALA A 342 -7.46 23.45 3.36
C ALA A 342 -8.02 22.12 3.87
N GLN A 343 -7.23 21.06 3.81
CA GLN A 343 -7.63 19.74 4.30
C GLN A 343 -7.95 19.75 5.80
N ARG A 344 -7.15 20.45 6.63
CA ARG A 344 -7.41 20.56 8.08
C ARG A 344 -8.73 21.28 8.40
N GLN A 345 -9.16 22.21 7.56
CA GLN A 345 -10.45 22.89 7.71
C GLN A 345 -11.64 22.03 7.26
N LEU A 346 -11.42 21.08 6.34
CA LEU A 346 -12.45 20.16 5.86
C LEU A 346 -12.65 18.95 6.78
N VAL A 347 -11.69 18.65 7.64
CA VAL A 347 -11.82 17.59 8.65
C VAL A 347 -12.71 18.12 9.77
N MET A 348 -13.94 17.61 9.85
CA MET A 348 -14.84 17.90 10.96
C MET A 348 -14.25 17.37 12.28
N PRO A 349 -14.51 18.03 13.41
CA PRO A 349 -14.10 17.49 14.70
C PRO A 349 -14.70 16.10 14.91
N VAL A 350 -13.87 15.16 15.37
CA VAL A 350 -14.26 13.76 15.65
C VAL A 350 -15.44 13.78 16.62
N SER A 351 -16.57 13.24 16.21
CA SER A 351 -17.71 13.04 17.11
C SER A 351 -17.35 11.98 18.15
N ALA A 352 -17.35 12.35 19.42
CA ALA A 352 -17.10 11.45 20.53
C ALA A 352 -18.18 10.35 20.69
N GLN A 353 -19.32 10.53 20.06
CA GLN A 353 -20.47 9.64 20.16
C GLN A 353 -20.35 8.48 19.17
N GLN A 354 -20.39 7.26 19.66
CA GLN A 354 -20.41 6.08 18.78
C GLN A 354 -21.74 6.06 17.99
N PRO A 355 -21.70 5.74 16.68
CA PRO A 355 -22.93 5.60 15.90
C PRO A 355 -23.79 4.47 16.45
N ASP A 356 -25.07 4.75 16.73
CA ASP A 356 -26.02 3.71 17.10
C ASP A 356 -26.57 3.03 15.84
N LEU A 357 -26.33 1.74 15.71
CA LEU A 357 -26.78 0.89 14.61
C LEU A 357 -27.71 -0.21 15.11
N ALA A 358 -28.57 0.08 16.08
CA ALA A 358 -29.51 -0.90 16.57
C ALA A 358 -30.50 -1.28 15.46
N LEU A 359 -30.33 -2.49 14.88
CA LEU A 359 -31.25 -3.03 13.90
C LEU A 359 -32.60 -3.34 14.57
N PRO A 360 -33.75 -2.91 14.00
CA PRO A 360 -35.07 -3.08 14.63
C PRO A 360 -35.47 -4.54 14.77
N GLY A 361 -36.20 -4.88 15.85
CA GLY A 361 -36.68 -6.22 16.09
C GLY A 361 -37.77 -6.68 15.11
N THR A 362 -38.47 -5.74 14.49
CA THR A 362 -39.46 -5.96 13.43
C THR A 362 -39.20 -5.02 12.26
N LEU A 363 -39.37 -5.55 11.08
CA LEU A 363 -39.28 -4.84 9.82
C LEU A 363 -40.60 -4.95 9.06
N ASP A 364 -40.77 -4.15 8.00
CA ASP A 364 -41.94 -4.13 7.18
C ASP A 364 -42.22 -5.51 6.53
N ASP A 365 -43.44 -5.74 6.09
CA ASP A 365 -43.89 -6.99 5.43
C ASP A 365 -43.75 -8.25 6.33
N GLY A 366 -43.85 -8.06 7.66
CA GLY A 366 -43.88 -9.17 8.63
C GLY A 366 -42.52 -9.84 8.91
N TRP A 367 -41.41 -9.20 8.58
CA TRP A 367 -40.08 -9.68 8.94
C TRP A 367 -39.80 -9.46 10.42
N GLN A 368 -39.43 -10.53 11.13
CA GLN A 368 -39.10 -10.50 12.55
C GLN A 368 -37.66 -10.91 12.80
N ALA A 369 -36.98 -10.20 13.69
CA ALA A 369 -35.66 -10.55 14.14
C ALA A 369 -35.64 -11.92 14.83
N THR A 370 -34.56 -12.65 14.66
CA THR A 370 -34.34 -13.95 15.31
C THR A 370 -32.97 -14.05 15.89
N ASP A 371 -32.81 -14.61 17.08
CA ASP A 371 -31.53 -14.82 17.76
C ASP A 371 -30.71 -15.95 17.13
N ARG A 372 -31.33 -16.76 16.27
CA ARG A 372 -30.60 -17.81 15.55
C ARG A 372 -29.92 -17.24 14.32
N PRO A 373 -28.58 -17.20 14.28
CA PRO A 373 -27.84 -16.72 13.11
C PRO A 373 -28.18 -17.62 11.91
N LEU A 374 -28.32 -17.01 10.73
CA LEU A 374 -28.57 -17.73 9.48
C LEU A 374 -27.40 -18.64 9.11
N THR A 375 -26.19 -18.22 9.45
CA THR A 375 -24.94 -18.88 9.06
C THR A 375 -23.82 -18.52 10.03
N THR A 376 -22.78 -19.34 10.05
CA THR A 376 -21.51 -19.05 10.75
C THR A 376 -20.59 -18.11 9.97
N TRP A 377 -20.89 -17.85 8.68
CA TRP A 377 -20.12 -16.95 7.85
C TRP A 377 -20.11 -15.52 8.42
N GLN A 378 -18.93 -14.90 8.42
CA GLN A 378 -18.73 -13.51 8.82
C GLN A 378 -17.82 -12.82 7.80
N PRO A 379 -18.26 -11.70 7.19
CA PRO A 379 -17.40 -10.91 6.32
C PRO A 379 -16.34 -10.17 7.16
N ARG A 380 -15.15 -9.98 6.60
CA ARG A 380 -14.09 -9.24 7.26
C ARG A 380 -14.13 -7.77 6.85
N PHE A 381 -14.64 -6.93 7.75
CA PHE A 381 -14.69 -5.47 7.62
C PHE A 381 -14.09 -4.87 8.89
N GLY A 382 -12.75 -4.65 8.87
CA GLY A 382 -12.02 -4.13 10.00
C GLY A 382 -12.24 -2.63 10.23
N ASP A 383 -11.94 -2.18 11.47
CA ASP A 383 -11.87 -0.78 11.87
C ASP A 383 -13.14 0.06 11.58
N ALA A 384 -14.30 -0.58 11.41
CA ALA A 384 -15.57 0.12 11.28
C ALA A 384 -15.90 0.89 12.57
N SER A 385 -16.50 2.08 12.45
CA SER A 385 -16.94 2.89 13.61
C SER A 385 -18.06 2.21 14.38
N ALA A 386 -18.92 1.45 13.69
CA ALA A 386 -19.91 0.56 14.27
C ALA A 386 -20.22 -0.59 13.29
N GLN A 387 -20.64 -1.73 13.85
CA GLN A 387 -21.13 -2.87 13.08
C GLN A 387 -22.41 -3.38 13.66
N ALA A 388 -23.35 -3.75 12.79
CA ALA A 388 -24.60 -4.40 13.18
C ALA A 388 -24.83 -5.66 12.34
N ARG A 389 -25.32 -6.71 12.98
CA ARG A 389 -25.67 -7.96 12.33
C ARG A 389 -26.95 -8.51 12.94
N GLN A 390 -27.94 -8.81 12.10
CA GLN A 390 -29.20 -9.38 12.54
C GLN A 390 -29.74 -10.37 11.49
N SER A 391 -30.34 -11.45 11.95
CA SER A 391 -31.09 -12.36 11.10
C SER A 391 -32.58 -12.11 11.26
N TYR A 392 -33.31 -12.12 10.14
CA TYR A 392 -34.74 -11.94 10.07
C TYR A 392 -35.43 -13.16 9.48
N ARG A 393 -36.63 -13.42 9.90
CA ARG A 393 -37.49 -14.53 9.44
C ARG A 393 -38.85 -14.00 9.05
N ARG A 394 -39.39 -14.54 7.94
CA ARG A 394 -40.80 -14.41 7.51
C ARG A 394 -41.30 -15.75 6.97
N GLY A 395 -42.12 -16.47 7.74
CA GLY A 395 -42.44 -17.87 7.43
C GLY A 395 -41.20 -18.73 7.34
N ASP A 396 -40.99 -19.38 6.20
CA ASP A 396 -39.78 -20.20 5.94
C ASP A 396 -38.59 -19.39 5.39
N ALA A 397 -38.82 -18.15 4.93
CA ALA A 397 -37.77 -17.30 4.40
C ALA A 397 -36.93 -16.72 5.54
N ARG A 398 -35.61 -16.75 5.35
CA ARG A 398 -34.63 -16.18 6.29
C ARG A 398 -33.66 -15.28 5.54
N VAL A 399 -33.39 -14.10 6.08
CA VAL A 399 -32.43 -13.12 5.53
C VAL A 399 -31.54 -12.63 6.65
N GLY A 400 -30.23 -12.62 6.41
CA GLY A 400 -29.26 -11.94 7.26
C GLY A 400 -28.97 -10.54 6.73
N VAL A 401 -28.86 -9.57 7.63
CA VAL A 401 -28.42 -8.21 7.35
C VAL A 401 -27.10 -7.97 8.08
N PHE A 402 -26.12 -7.39 7.39
CA PHE A 402 -24.86 -6.95 7.97
C PHE A 402 -24.59 -5.51 7.51
N ILE A 403 -24.24 -4.65 8.47
CA ILE A 403 -23.87 -3.25 8.23
C ILE A 403 -22.52 -3.01 8.88
N ALA A 404 -21.57 -2.47 8.11
CA ALA A 404 -20.34 -1.89 8.62
C ALA A 404 -20.36 -0.39 8.32
N TYR A 405 -20.39 0.44 9.35
CA TYR A 405 -20.53 1.89 9.26
C TYR A 405 -19.19 2.57 9.53
N TYR A 406 -18.86 3.58 8.74
CA TYR A 406 -17.61 4.33 8.80
C TYR A 406 -17.88 5.82 8.94
N ARG A 407 -17.25 6.44 9.94
CA ARG A 407 -17.20 7.86 10.23
C ARG A 407 -15.77 8.24 10.58
N ASP A 408 -15.38 9.47 10.32
CA ASP A 408 -14.01 9.97 10.56
C ASP A 408 -12.98 9.08 9.86
N GLN A 409 -13.21 8.85 8.56
CA GLN A 409 -12.39 7.96 7.76
C GLN A 409 -10.97 8.50 7.62
N ASN A 410 -10.03 7.60 7.78
CA ASN A 410 -8.60 7.85 7.70
C ASN A 410 -7.89 6.68 7.00
N GLU A 411 -6.57 6.63 7.08
CA GLU A 411 -5.77 5.60 6.42
C GLU A 411 -6.09 4.17 6.87
N THR A 412 -6.44 3.96 8.13
CA THR A 412 -6.79 2.64 8.69
C THR A 412 -8.29 2.39 8.66
N ARG A 413 -9.09 3.40 9.02
CA ARG A 413 -10.56 3.33 9.06
C ARG A 413 -11.14 3.91 7.78
N LYS A 414 -11.57 3.10 6.86
CA LYS A 414 -12.16 3.55 5.58
C LYS A 414 -13.13 2.53 5.02
N LEU A 415 -14.18 3.00 4.36
CA LEU A 415 -15.20 2.15 3.73
C LEU A 415 -14.60 1.24 2.66
N VAL A 416 -13.76 1.78 1.79
CA VAL A 416 -13.14 1.06 0.67
C VAL A 416 -11.70 0.72 1.00
N SER A 417 -11.44 -0.54 1.30
CA SER A 417 -10.10 -1.08 1.62
C SER A 417 -9.89 -2.42 0.91
N SER A 418 -8.64 -2.71 0.55
CA SER A 418 -8.21 -4.02 0.03
C SER A 418 -8.35 -5.14 1.06
N THR A 419 -8.38 -4.80 2.36
CA THR A 419 -8.55 -5.75 3.46
C THR A 419 -10.02 -6.11 3.73
N HIS A 420 -10.97 -5.44 3.08
CA HIS A 420 -12.40 -5.72 3.22
C HIS A 420 -12.81 -6.80 2.23
N VAL A 421 -12.98 -8.02 2.74
CA VAL A 421 -13.28 -9.21 1.95
C VAL A 421 -14.50 -9.96 2.50
N LEU A 422 -15.22 -10.61 1.60
CA LEU A 422 -16.34 -11.49 2.00
C LEU A 422 -15.84 -12.77 2.61
N VAL A 423 -14.72 -13.30 2.11
CA VAL A 423 -14.06 -14.49 2.60
C VAL A 423 -12.57 -14.19 2.70
N ASP A 424 -11.99 -14.41 3.87
CA ASP A 424 -10.54 -14.29 4.06
C ASP A 424 -9.85 -15.44 3.33
N SER A 425 -8.72 -15.16 2.67
CA SER A 425 -7.94 -16.19 1.96
C SER A 425 -7.39 -17.27 2.90
N THR A 426 -7.31 -16.98 4.21
CA THR A 426 -6.91 -17.92 5.25
C THR A 426 -8.09 -18.67 5.89
N ASP A 427 -9.33 -18.30 5.55
CA ASP A 427 -10.53 -18.98 6.02
C ASP A 427 -10.83 -20.20 5.14
N PHE A 428 -10.60 -21.37 5.68
CA PHE A 428 -10.92 -22.63 4.99
C PHE A 428 -12.39 -23.06 5.17
N ALA A 429 -13.18 -22.32 5.95
CA ALA A 429 -14.57 -22.65 6.19
C ALA A 429 -15.51 -22.19 5.07
N TRP A 430 -15.15 -21.15 4.33
CA TRP A 430 -15.96 -20.58 3.26
C TRP A 430 -15.14 -20.26 2.00
N ASN A 431 -15.78 -20.38 0.85
CA ASN A 431 -15.23 -20.07 -0.46
C ASN A 431 -16.14 -19.14 -1.22
N GLN A 432 -15.57 -18.20 -1.98
CA GLN A 432 -16.29 -17.40 -2.92
C GLN A 432 -16.21 -18.03 -4.32
N LEU A 433 -17.36 -18.52 -4.84
CA LEU A 433 -17.43 -19.19 -6.14
C LEU A 433 -17.56 -18.22 -7.31
N ALA A 434 -18.44 -17.22 -7.16
CA ALA A 434 -18.77 -16.29 -8.23
C ALA A 434 -19.03 -14.89 -7.67
N GLN A 435 -18.85 -13.90 -8.54
CA GLN A 435 -19.25 -12.51 -8.33
C GLN A 435 -20.04 -12.05 -9.54
N GLY A 436 -20.99 -11.15 -9.30
CA GLY A 436 -21.80 -10.56 -10.34
C GLY A 436 -22.30 -9.17 -9.95
N GLU A 437 -23.03 -8.56 -10.84
CA GLU A 437 -23.73 -7.30 -10.61
C GLU A 437 -25.23 -7.52 -10.81
N GLY A 438 -26.03 -6.82 -10.03
CA GLY A 438 -27.49 -6.87 -10.11
C GLY A 438 -28.09 -5.50 -9.84
N ARG A 439 -29.39 -5.39 -10.05
CA ARG A 439 -30.17 -4.20 -9.71
C ARG A 439 -31.54 -4.65 -9.22
N VAL A 440 -32.04 -3.99 -8.18
CA VAL A 440 -33.40 -4.23 -7.65
C VAL A 440 -34.16 -2.92 -7.67
N ALA A 441 -35.40 -2.95 -8.18
CA ALA A 441 -36.30 -1.82 -8.13
C ALA A 441 -36.84 -1.68 -6.70
N VAL A 442 -36.62 -0.52 -6.08
CA VAL A 442 -37.10 -0.19 -4.73
C VAL A 442 -37.88 1.12 -4.79
N ASP A 443 -39.09 1.12 -4.22
CA ASP A 443 -39.98 2.26 -4.24
C ASP A 443 -39.34 3.48 -3.53
N GLY A 444 -39.27 4.60 -4.24
CA GLY A 444 -38.66 5.83 -3.77
C GLY A 444 -37.15 5.92 -3.94
N PHE A 445 -36.47 4.82 -4.38
CA PHE A 445 -35.02 4.78 -4.63
C PHE A 445 -34.68 4.43 -6.09
N GLY A 446 -35.67 4.00 -6.88
CA GLY A 446 -35.46 3.56 -8.26
C GLY A 446 -34.70 2.22 -8.33
N LEU A 447 -33.77 2.10 -9.28
CA LEU A 447 -32.94 0.90 -9.47
C LEU A 447 -31.72 0.96 -8.55
N VAL A 448 -31.76 0.24 -7.43
CA VAL A 448 -30.66 0.11 -6.47
C VAL A 448 -29.59 -0.84 -7.05
N PRO A 449 -28.37 -0.37 -7.26
CA PRO A 449 -27.28 -1.22 -7.76
C PRO A 449 -26.78 -2.17 -6.67
N LEU A 450 -26.49 -3.41 -7.05
CA LEU A 450 -26.02 -4.45 -6.14
C LEU A 450 -24.83 -5.19 -6.74
N ARG A 451 -23.85 -5.52 -5.90
CA ARG A 451 -22.81 -6.51 -6.25
C ARG A 451 -23.21 -7.83 -5.58
N THR A 452 -23.26 -8.89 -6.37
CA THR A 452 -23.68 -10.23 -5.91
C THR A 452 -22.45 -11.11 -5.70
N ALA A 453 -22.53 -12.04 -4.76
CA ALA A 453 -21.52 -13.06 -4.56
C ALA A 453 -22.18 -14.38 -4.11
N ASP A 454 -21.68 -15.48 -4.68
CA ASP A 454 -22.04 -16.83 -4.25
C ASP A 454 -20.93 -17.36 -3.35
N LEU A 455 -21.30 -17.76 -2.12
CA LEU A 455 -20.38 -18.35 -1.16
C LEU A 455 -20.76 -19.82 -0.91
N LEU A 456 -19.74 -20.68 -0.78
CA LEU A 456 -19.89 -22.10 -0.49
C LEU A 456 -19.11 -22.45 0.76
N ALA A 457 -19.77 -23.12 1.71
CA ALA A 457 -19.10 -23.65 2.89
C ALA A 457 -18.20 -24.84 2.52
N ALA A 458 -17.10 -25.00 3.23
CA ALA A 458 -16.30 -26.21 3.15
C ALA A 458 -17.12 -27.43 3.60
N GLN A 459 -16.85 -28.55 2.97
CA GLN A 459 -17.54 -29.80 3.31
C GLN A 459 -17.15 -30.26 4.71
N ARG A 460 -18.13 -30.42 5.58
CA ARG A 460 -17.93 -31.02 6.91
C ARG A 460 -18.10 -32.52 6.85
N PRO A 461 -17.33 -33.30 7.60
CA PRO A 461 -17.55 -34.74 7.70
C PRO A 461 -18.99 -35.05 8.15
N GLY A 462 -19.71 -35.91 7.38
CA GLY A 462 -21.09 -36.31 7.68
C GLY A 462 -22.20 -35.39 7.14
N GLN A 463 -21.87 -34.30 6.46
CA GLN A 463 -22.84 -33.43 5.79
C GLN A 463 -22.97 -33.80 4.31
N ALA A 464 -24.19 -34.14 3.87
CA ALA A 464 -24.49 -34.52 2.48
C ALA A 464 -24.45 -33.29 1.54
N GLU A 465 -24.94 -32.15 2.00
CA GLU A 465 -24.98 -30.90 1.26
C GLU A 465 -24.11 -29.85 1.93
N ARG A 466 -23.44 -29.01 1.10
CA ARG A 466 -22.69 -27.86 1.57
C ARG A 466 -23.61 -26.66 1.69
N ASP A 467 -23.48 -25.91 2.78
CA ASP A 467 -24.17 -24.64 2.93
C ASP A 467 -23.73 -23.66 1.83
N ARG A 468 -24.70 -23.08 1.13
CA ARG A 468 -24.47 -22.11 0.07
C ARG A 468 -25.21 -20.83 0.41
N LEU A 469 -24.53 -19.67 0.22
CA LEU A 469 -25.10 -18.36 0.50
C LEU A 469 -25.06 -17.48 -0.74
N LEU A 470 -26.17 -16.80 -1.02
CA LEU A 470 -26.23 -15.68 -1.92
C LEU A 470 -26.09 -14.40 -1.09
N VAL A 471 -25.10 -13.58 -1.40
CA VAL A 471 -24.80 -12.31 -0.72
C VAL A 471 -24.96 -11.17 -1.71
N TRP A 472 -25.75 -10.15 -1.35
CA TRP A 472 -25.89 -8.89 -2.07
C TRP A 472 -25.31 -7.77 -1.24
N ARG A 473 -24.48 -6.92 -1.85
CA ARG A 473 -23.81 -5.81 -1.15
C ARG A 473 -23.83 -4.54 -1.95
N LEU A 474 -23.84 -3.40 -1.25
CA LEU A 474 -23.74 -2.07 -1.82
C LEU A 474 -23.08 -1.11 -0.83
N TYR A 475 -22.53 -0.04 -1.36
CA TYR A 475 -22.07 1.11 -0.58
C TYR A 475 -23.18 2.14 -0.44
N TRP A 476 -23.42 2.56 0.78
CA TRP A 476 -24.22 3.74 1.13
C TRP A 476 -23.26 4.85 1.55
N VAL A 477 -23.31 6.03 0.90
CA VAL A 477 -22.43 7.17 1.18
C VAL A 477 -23.31 8.43 1.27
N GLY A 478 -23.65 8.87 2.50
CA GLY A 478 -24.51 10.01 2.74
C GLY A 478 -25.83 9.98 1.97
N GLY A 479 -26.49 8.85 1.92
CA GLY A 479 -27.75 8.66 1.21
C GLY A 479 -27.61 8.35 -0.30
N ARG A 480 -26.39 8.30 -0.84
CA ARG A 480 -26.10 7.88 -2.23
C ARG A 480 -25.68 6.42 -2.27
N LEU A 481 -26.12 5.70 -3.29
CA LEU A 481 -25.90 4.26 -3.43
C LEU A 481 -24.97 3.98 -4.61
N THR A 482 -24.02 3.08 -4.41
CA THR A 482 -23.12 2.61 -5.47
C THR A 482 -22.55 1.24 -5.14
N THR A 483 -22.07 0.53 -6.16
CA THR A 483 -21.28 -0.70 -6.01
C THR A 483 -19.82 -0.49 -6.40
N SER A 484 -19.49 0.66 -6.98
CA SER A 484 -18.15 0.99 -7.46
C SER A 484 -17.31 1.61 -6.35
N ASP A 485 -16.14 1.03 -6.10
CA ASP A 485 -15.16 1.53 -5.13
C ASP A 485 -14.73 2.97 -5.45
N LEU A 486 -14.51 3.27 -6.74
CA LEU A 486 -14.13 4.61 -7.18
C LEU A 486 -15.24 5.62 -6.93
N VAL A 487 -16.49 5.27 -7.29
CA VAL A 487 -17.64 6.17 -7.11
C VAL A 487 -17.93 6.40 -5.62
N ALA A 488 -17.78 5.38 -4.76
CA ALA A 488 -17.90 5.52 -3.31
C ALA A 488 -16.87 6.52 -2.76
N LYS A 489 -15.61 6.42 -3.17
CA LYS A 489 -14.55 7.37 -2.81
C LYS A 489 -14.84 8.79 -3.30
N LEU A 490 -15.34 8.95 -4.52
CA LEU A 490 -15.73 10.27 -5.06
C LEU A 490 -16.90 10.87 -4.29
N PHE A 491 -17.89 10.06 -3.87
CA PHE A 491 -18.99 10.54 -3.04
C PHE A 491 -18.50 10.97 -1.65
N THR A 492 -17.61 10.21 -1.03
CA THR A 492 -16.99 10.58 0.25
C THR A 492 -16.21 11.90 0.13
N ALA A 493 -15.41 12.06 -0.91
CA ALA A 493 -14.70 13.31 -1.18
C ALA A 493 -15.65 14.50 -1.37
N TRP A 494 -16.73 14.29 -2.10
CA TRP A 494 -17.74 15.31 -2.34
C TRP A 494 -18.44 15.77 -1.05
N GLN A 495 -18.75 14.84 -0.15
CA GLN A 495 -19.31 15.16 1.15
C GLN A 495 -18.34 15.98 2.01
N ARG A 496 -17.06 15.56 2.07
CA ARG A 496 -16.01 16.28 2.79
C ARG A 496 -15.85 17.71 2.27
N LEU A 497 -15.82 17.89 0.94
CA LEU A 497 -15.74 19.24 0.32
C LEU A 497 -16.94 20.13 0.66
N ARG A 498 -18.09 19.54 0.94
CA ARG A 498 -19.29 20.28 1.38
C ARG A 498 -19.38 20.48 2.88
N GLY A 499 -18.43 20.00 3.66
CA GLY A 499 -18.48 20.03 5.11
C GLY A 499 -19.59 19.16 5.71
N GLN A 500 -20.02 18.11 5.00
CA GLN A 500 -21.09 17.20 5.41
C GLN A 500 -20.57 15.92 6.08
N GLY A 501 -19.28 15.89 6.46
CA GLY A 501 -18.66 14.70 7.03
C GLY A 501 -18.23 13.68 5.96
N ASP A 502 -18.12 12.42 6.36
CA ASP A 502 -17.72 11.30 5.49
C ASP A 502 -18.46 10.00 5.82
N GLU A 503 -19.65 10.16 6.38
CA GLU A 503 -20.48 9.05 6.81
C GLU A 503 -20.83 8.12 5.65
N SER A 504 -20.52 6.86 5.87
CA SER A 504 -20.71 5.83 4.85
C SER A 504 -20.86 4.45 5.47
N ALA A 505 -21.46 3.53 4.74
CA ALA A 505 -21.66 2.17 5.19
C ALA A 505 -21.53 1.15 4.05
N MET A 506 -21.06 -0.04 4.39
CA MET A 506 -21.28 -1.25 3.62
C MET A 506 -22.56 -1.91 4.12
N LEU A 507 -23.57 -2.02 3.27
CA LEU A 507 -24.79 -2.76 3.53
C LEU A 507 -24.76 -4.08 2.78
N MET A 508 -24.99 -5.18 3.50
CA MET A 508 -25.11 -6.52 2.94
C MET A 508 -26.42 -7.17 3.38
N VAL A 509 -27.05 -7.86 2.45
CA VAL A 509 -28.16 -8.78 2.71
C VAL A 509 -27.81 -10.14 2.13
N TYR A 510 -28.10 -11.21 2.86
CA TYR A 510 -27.73 -12.56 2.43
C TYR A 510 -28.76 -13.59 2.86
N THR A 511 -28.88 -14.66 2.08
CA THR A 511 -29.77 -15.79 2.37
C THR A 511 -29.15 -17.12 1.95
N ALA A 512 -29.63 -18.20 2.50
CA ALA A 512 -29.24 -19.54 2.06
C ALA A 512 -29.72 -19.80 0.63
N GLN A 513 -28.79 -20.29 -0.22
CA GLN A 513 -29.13 -20.70 -1.57
C GLN A 513 -29.42 -22.20 -1.58
N THR A 514 -30.68 -22.53 -1.70
CA THR A 514 -31.15 -23.91 -1.88
C THR A 514 -31.22 -24.23 -3.38
N GLU A 515 -31.24 -25.53 -3.72
CA GLU A 515 -31.40 -25.99 -5.11
C GLU A 515 -32.70 -25.49 -5.78
N SER A 516 -33.68 -25.07 -5.00
CA SER A 516 -34.97 -24.55 -5.48
C SER A 516 -34.90 -23.15 -6.11
N GLY A 517 -33.72 -22.48 -6.16
CA GLY A 517 -33.54 -21.18 -6.82
C GLY A 517 -34.28 -19.99 -6.17
N ARG A 518 -34.79 -20.13 -4.94
CA ARG A 518 -35.61 -19.11 -4.27
C ARG A 518 -34.81 -17.96 -3.64
N ALA A 519 -33.48 -18.02 -3.60
CA ALA A 519 -32.64 -17.02 -2.93
C ALA A 519 -32.81 -15.60 -3.50
N VAL A 520 -32.83 -15.48 -4.83
CA VAL A 520 -33.01 -14.18 -5.49
C VAL A 520 -34.35 -13.54 -5.18
N PRO A 521 -35.52 -14.24 -5.39
CA PRO A 521 -36.81 -13.69 -5.01
C PRO A 521 -36.95 -13.29 -3.54
N VAL A 522 -36.34 -14.05 -2.61
CA VAL A 522 -36.37 -13.75 -1.18
C VAL A 522 -35.62 -12.44 -0.88
N LEU A 523 -34.40 -12.25 -1.42
CA LEU A 523 -33.62 -11.03 -1.22
C LEU A 523 -34.27 -9.82 -1.90
N GLU A 524 -34.88 -10.00 -3.10
CA GLU A 524 -35.64 -8.94 -3.76
C GLU A 524 -36.83 -8.47 -2.92
N ALA A 525 -37.68 -9.42 -2.45
CA ALA A 525 -38.84 -9.11 -1.63
C ALA A 525 -38.41 -8.40 -0.32
N PHE A 526 -37.33 -8.88 0.31
CA PHE A 526 -36.79 -8.25 1.52
C PHE A 526 -36.34 -6.80 1.25
N LEU A 527 -35.55 -6.56 0.23
CA LEU A 527 -35.03 -5.21 -0.07
C LEU A 527 -36.15 -4.26 -0.50
N ARG A 528 -37.10 -4.71 -1.32
CA ARG A 528 -38.27 -3.88 -1.72
C ARG A 528 -39.07 -3.37 -0.51
N ALA A 529 -39.32 -4.24 0.46
CA ALA A 529 -40.07 -3.86 1.65
C ALA A 529 -39.27 -3.03 2.63
N ASN A 530 -37.98 -3.33 2.85
CA ASN A 530 -37.24 -2.89 4.04
C ASN A 530 -36.09 -1.91 3.75
N PHE A 531 -35.75 -1.65 2.48
CA PHE A 531 -34.62 -0.77 2.15
C PHE A 531 -34.79 0.64 2.72
N ARG A 532 -36.03 1.17 2.74
CA ARG A 532 -36.34 2.49 3.32
C ARG A 532 -36.03 2.53 4.82
N ALA A 533 -36.36 1.47 5.55
CA ALA A 533 -36.07 1.38 6.99
C ALA A 533 -34.54 1.29 7.24
N LEU A 534 -33.81 0.56 6.41
CA LEU A 534 -32.35 0.46 6.50
C LEU A 534 -31.67 1.80 6.14
N ASP A 535 -32.13 2.52 5.11
CA ASP A 535 -31.65 3.85 4.76
C ASP A 535 -31.93 4.88 5.88
N ALA A 536 -33.14 4.82 6.48
CA ALA A 536 -33.50 5.69 7.61
C ALA A 536 -32.59 5.45 8.83
N LEU A 537 -32.27 4.19 9.14
CA LEU A 537 -31.32 3.82 10.19
C LEU A 537 -29.95 4.43 9.94
N LEU A 538 -29.42 4.28 8.70
CA LEU A 538 -28.12 4.83 8.33
C LEU A 538 -28.11 6.37 8.38
N ARG A 539 -29.18 7.04 7.99
CA ARG A 539 -29.34 8.50 8.10
C ARG A 539 -29.41 8.95 9.56
N ALA A 540 -30.11 8.23 10.42
CA ALA A 540 -30.18 8.52 11.85
C ALA A 540 -28.81 8.36 12.52
N ALA A 541 -28.05 7.33 12.15
CA ALA A 541 -26.67 7.15 12.60
C ALA A 541 -25.73 8.28 12.12
N ALA A 542 -25.99 8.82 10.92
CA ALA A 542 -25.22 9.97 10.38
C ALA A 542 -25.52 11.28 11.10
N HIS A 543 -26.76 11.48 11.52
CA HIS A 543 -27.22 12.70 12.22
C HIS A 543 -27.89 12.32 13.54
N PRO A 544 -27.11 11.97 14.59
CA PRO A 544 -27.70 11.70 15.88
C PRO A 544 -28.46 12.97 16.32
N ALA A 545 -29.71 12.80 16.71
CA ALA A 545 -30.52 13.89 17.22
C ALA A 545 -29.74 14.58 18.36
N THR A 546 -29.40 15.84 18.20
CA THR A 546 -28.92 16.66 19.31
C THR A 546 -29.95 16.54 20.42
N GLU A 547 -29.57 15.97 21.57
CA GLU A 547 -30.41 15.95 22.75
C GLU A 547 -31.04 17.34 22.91
N SER A 548 -32.36 17.40 22.71
CA SER A 548 -33.13 18.59 22.98
C SER A 548 -32.84 18.97 24.42
N ALA A 549 -32.27 20.13 24.61
CA ALA A 549 -32.02 20.73 25.90
C ALA A 549 -33.18 20.42 26.84
N SER A 550 -32.88 19.72 27.92
CA SER A 550 -33.85 19.48 29.02
C SER A 550 -34.51 20.78 29.36
N PRO A 551 -35.84 20.84 29.43
CA PRO A 551 -36.51 22.05 29.87
C PRO A 551 -36.04 22.35 31.31
N THR A 552 -35.41 23.48 31.50
CA THR A 552 -35.08 24.06 32.79
C THR A 552 -36.38 24.09 33.61
N ILE A 553 -36.48 23.18 34.57
CA ILE A 553 -37.54 23.25 35.58
C ILE A 553 -37.29 24.53 36.34
N GLY A 554 -38.11 25.54 36.03
CA GLY A 554 -38.15 26.78 36.76
C GLY A 554 -38.56 26.47 38.20
N ASN A 555 -37.66 26.73 39.12
CA ASN A 555 -37.92 26.71 40.55
C ASN A 555 -38.70 28.00 40.88
N SER A 556 -40.00 27.88 40.95
CA SER A 556 -40.88 28.88 41.53
C SER A 556 -41.24 28.43 42.93
N GLY A 557 -40.67 29.09 43.94
CA GLY A 557 -40.99 28.93 45.34
C GLY A 557 -40.14 29.91 46.14
#